data_1973a1b9195fe5de02f42d9bc6b9f011
#
_entry.id   1973a1b9195fe5de02f42d9bc6b9f011
#
_cell.length_a   1.000
_cell.length_b   1.000
_cell.length_c   1.000
_cell.angle_alpha   90.00
_cell.angle_beta   90.00
_cell.angle_gamma   90.00
#
_symmetry.space_group_name_H-M   'P 1'
#
loop_
_entity.id
_entity.type
_entity.pdbx_description
1 polymer ?
#
loop_
_entity_poly.entity_id
_entity_poly.type
_entity_poly.pdbx_seq_one_letter_code
_entity_poly.pdbx_strand_id
1 'polypeptide(L)'
;SVDVQDGHVRIEFTPTFLGCPALEVMKRAMEEKVSELGAEPEVTVISDDSWSTDRITPAGREKLRAAGFAPPAPREASAPTFVQLQASVFRCPYCGSTKTRLENIFGPTPCRSLRYCESCRQPFEQFKTI
;
A
#
# COMPACT_ATOMS: atom_id res chain seq x y z
N SER A 1 -0.36 -1.37 16.79
CA SER A 1 -0.64 -0.84 18.14
C SER A 1 0.57 -0.11 18.70
N VAL A 2 0.37 0.72 19.73
CA VAL A 2 1.44 1.36 20.50
C VAL A 2 1.05 1.20 21.97
N ASP A 3 1.98 0.66 22.78
CA ASP A 3 1.83 0.52 24.23
C ASP A 3 3.01 1.20 24.94
N VAL A 4 2.73 1.92 26.02
CA VAL A 4 3.72 2.70 26.76
C VAL A 4 3.63 2.32 28.23
N GLN A 5 4.72 1.74 28.77
CA GLN A 5 4.83 1.32 30.17
C GLN A 5 6.25 1.61 30.71
N ASP A 6 6.32 2.30 31.83
CA ASP A 6 7.57 2.49 32.61
C ASP A 6 8.79 2.95 31.79
N GLY A 7 8.58 3.84 30.81
CA GLY A 7 9.64 4.33 29.93
C GLY A 7 9.97 3.43 28.75
N HIS A 8 9.28 2.28 28.60
CA HIS A 8 9.36 1.40 27.43
C HIS A 8 8.21 1.70 26.49
N VAL A 9 8.48 1.75 25.17
CA VAL A 9 7.48 1.95 24.13
C VAL A 9 7.53 0.76 23.18
N ARG A 10 6.48 -0.07 23.26
CA ARG A 10 6.29 -1.19 22.34
C ARG A 10 5.42 -0.76 21.19
N ILE A 11 5.93 -0.93 19.95
CA ILE A 11 5.21 -0.64 18.70
C ILE A 11 5.04 -1.94 17.92
N GLU A 12 3.80 -2.34 17.70
CA GLU A 12 3.44 -3.40 16.76
C GLU A 12 3.05 -2.76 15.44
N PHE A 13 3.83 -3.01 14.42
CA PHE A 13 3.70 -2.44 13.09
C PHE A 13 3.28 -3.51 12.08
N THR A 14 2.10 -3.35 11.47
CA THR A 14 1.59 -4.20 10.40
C THR A 14 1.83 -3.48 9.06
N PRO A 15 2.76 -3.95 8.21
CA PRO A 15 3.03 -3.33 6.92
C PRO A 15 1.94 -3.68 5.90
N THR A 16 1.76 -2.81 4.92
CA THR A 16 0.88 -3.08 3.78
C THR A 16 1.44 -4.13 2.82
N PHE A 17 2.74 -4.40 2.85
CA PHE A 17 3.40 -5.38 2.01
C PHE A 17 4.68 -5.89 2.69
N LEU A 18 4.70 -7.17 3.04
CA LEU A 18 5.81 -7.80 3.77
C LEU A 18 7.15 -7.82 3.02
N GLY A 19 7.12 -7.90 1.70
CA GLY A 19 8.32 -7.86 0.85
C GLY A 19 8.87 -6.46 0.58
N CYS A 20 8.49 -5.45 1.37
CA CYS A 20 8.93 -4.07 1.15
C CYS A 20 10.36 -3.86 1.67
N PRO A 21 11.32 -3.46 0.84
CA PRO A 21 12.69 -3.19 1.29
C PRO A 21 12.79 -1.99 2.25
N ALA A 22 11.75 -1.15 2.33
CA ALA A 22 11.71 -0.01 3.24
C ALA A 22 11.34 -0.38 4.70
N LEU A 23 10.96 -1.63 5.00
CA LEU A 23 10.52 -2.01 6.35
C LEU A 23 11.59 -1.75 7.40
N GLU A 24 12.85 -2.10 7.12
CA GLU A 24 13.96 -1.87 8.02
C GLU A 24 14.21 -0.37 8.28
N VAL A 25 14.06 0.45 7.23
CA VAL A 25 14.19 1.92 7.36
C VAL A 25 13.06 2.48 8.22
N MET A 26 11.83 2.00 8.02
CA MET A 26 10.67 2.42 8.81
C MET A 26 10.80 2.00 10.27
N LYS A 27 11.27 0.78 10.52
CA LYS A 27 11.54 0.26 11.88
C LYS A 27 12.56 1.16 12.60
N ARG A 28 13.72 1.39 11.99
CA ARG A 28 14.76 2.26 12.56
C ARG A 28 14.26 3.67 12.83
N ALA A 29 13.51 4.26 11.90
CA ALA A 29 12.94 5.60 12.08
C ALA A 29 11.97 5.68 13.27
N MET A 30 11.19 4.62 13.53
CA MET A 30 10.35 4.53 14.72
C MET A 30 11.17 4.40 16.00
N GLU A 31 12.20 3.52 16.01
CA GLU A 31 13.13 3.34 17.13
C GLU A 31 13.86 4.64 17.47
N GLU A 32 14.39 5.34 16.47
CA GLU A 32 15.06 6.63 16.64
C GLU A 32 14.13 7.68 17.27
N LYS A 33 12.88 7.78 16.75
CA LYS A 33 11.91 8.75 17.27
C LYS A 33 11.52 8.49 18.71
N VAL A 34 11.37 7.24 19.12
CA VAL A 34 11.09 6.87 20.52
C VAL A 34 12.27 7.20 21.41
N SER A 35 13.48 6.87 20.95
CA SER A 35 14.71 7.16 21.70
C SER A 35 14.95 8.66 21.90
N GLU A 36 14.64 9.49 20.89
CA GLU A 36 14.68 10.98 21.00
C GLU A 36 13.77 11.52 22.12
N LEU A 37 12.69 10.80 22.44
CA LEU A 37 11.79 11.15 23.53
C LEU A 37 12.27 10.65 24.90
N GLY A 38 13.41 10.00 24.97
CA GLY A 38 14.01 9.45 26.19
C GLY A 38 13.38 8.14 26.66
N ALA A 39 12.69 7.41 25.76
CA ALA A 39 12.10 6.10 26.05
C ALA A 39 12.86 4.96 25.33
N GLU A 40 12.68 3.76 25.82
CA GLU A 40 13.28 2.56 25.23
C GLU A 40 12.32 1.94 24.19
N PRO A 41 12.70 1.87 22.90
CA PRO A 41 11.84 1.36 21.84
C PRO A 41 11.91 -0.16 21.73
N GLU A 42 10.75 -0.79 21.52
CA GLU A 42 10.61 -2.16 21.04
C GLU A 42 9.68 -2.16 19.82
N VAL A 43 10.24 -2.28 18.60
CA VAL A 43 9.46 -2.28 17.36
C VAL A 43 9.41 -3.68 16.76
N THR A 44 8.20 -4.25 16.68
CA THR A 44 7.95 -5.57 16.12
C THR A 44 7.11 -5.46 14.86
N VAL A 45 7.56 -6.10 13.78
CA VAL A 45 6.77 -6.23 12.54
C VAL A 45 5.84 -7.43 12.69
N ILE A 46 4.54 -7.18 12.60
CA ILE A 46 3.51 -8.22 12.67
C ILE A 46 3.02 -8.54 11.27
N SER A 47 2.98 -9.83 10.96
CA SER A 47 2.38 -10.36 9.75
C SER A 47 1.05 -11.04 10.12
N ASP A 48 -0.02 -10.28 10.01
CA ASP A 48 -1.36 -10.79 10.20
C ASP A 48 -2.30 -10.32 9.07
N ASP A 49 -3.48 -10.92 9.01
CA ASP A 49 -4.50 -10.56 8.02
C ASP A 49 -5.33 -9.33 8.42
N SER A 50 -4.90 -8.58 9.45
CA SER A 50 -5.63 -7.41 9.97
C SER A 50 -5.61 -6.24 8.99
N TRP A 51 -4.61 -6.17 8.12
CA TRP A 51 -4.50 -5.16 7.08
C TRP A 51 -5.00 -5.68 5.73
N SER A 52 -5.83 -4.88 5.07
CA SER A 52 -6.12 -5.01 3.65
C SER A 52 -6.28 -3.64 3.01
N THR A 53 -6.10 -3.56 1.70
CA THR A 53 -6.29 -2.32 0.93
C THR A 53 -7.73 -1.81 0.94
N ASP A 54 -8.70 -2.60 1.39
CA ASP A 54 -10.09 -2.18 1.56
C ASP A 54 -10.26 -1.22 2.74
N ARG A 55 -9.31 -1.21 3.69
CA ARG A 55 -9.29 -0.25 4.80
C ARG A 55 -8.88 1.16 4.39
N ILE A 56 -8.40 1.35 3.13
CA ILE A 56 -8.13 2.69 2.61
C ILE A 56 -9.46 3.43 2.45
N THR A 57 -9.60 4.51 3.20
CA THR A 57 -10.83 5.33 3.19
C THR A 57 -11.08 5.95 1.81
N PRO A 58 -12.33 6.34 1.47
CA PRO A 58 -12.62 7.06 0.22
C PRO A 58 -11.75 8.31 0.04
N ALA A 59 -11.54 9.08 1.12
CA ALA A 59 -10.66 10.24 1.10
C ALA A 59 -9.19 9.86 0.83
N GLY A 60 -8.71 8.75 1.37
CA GLY A 60 -7.38 8.21 1.09
C GLY A 60 -7.22 7.80 -0.37
N ARG A 61 -8.22 7.14 -0.93
CA ARG A 61 -8.25 6.76 -2.36
C ARG A 61 -8.23 7.99 -3.28
N GLU A 62 -8.94 9.06 -2.90
CA GLU A 62 -8.93 10.30 -3.66
C GLU A 62 -7.57 11.02 -3.59
N LYS A 63 -6.93 11.04 -2.43
CA LYS A 63 -5.56 11.56 -2.29
C LYS A 63 -4.56 10.79 -3.15
N LEU A 64 -4.68 9.47 -3.25
CA LEU A 64 -3.85 8.67 -4.16
C LEU A 64 -4.07 9.08 -5.61
N ARG A 65 -5.32 9.27 -6.06
CA ARG A 65 -5.62 9.73 -7.43
C ARG A 65 -5.04 11.12 -7.69
N ALA A 66 -5.25 12.05 -6.77
CA ALA A 66 -4.71 13.41 -6.88
C ALA A 66 -3.18 13.43 -6.97
N ALA A 67 -2.51 12.46 -6.33
CA ALA A 67 -1.06 12.27 -6.42
C ALA A 67 -0.61 11.49 -7.68
N GLY A 68 -1.51 11.16 -8.60
CA GLY A 68 -1.20 10.46 -9.85
C GLY A 68 -1.11 8.93 -9.75
N PHE A 69 -1.61 8.35 -8.66
CA PHE A 69 -1.66 6.91 -8.47
C PHE A 69 -3.07 6.35 -8.67
N ALA A 70 -3.19 5.20 -9.34
CA ALA A 70 -4.44 4.46 -9.33
C ALA A 70 -4.56 3.69 -7.99
N PRO A 71 -5.65 3.89 -7.22
CA PRO A 71 -5.90 3.13 -6.01
C PRO A 71 -6.07 1.64 -6.30
N PRO A 72 -5.84 0.76 -5.31
CA PRO A 72 -6.10 -0.66 -5.45
C PRO A 72 -7.58 -0.93 -5.73
N ALA A 73 -7.87 -2.00 -6.47
CA ALA A 73 -9.25 -2.46 -6.62
C ALA A 73 -9.80 -2.94 -5.28
N PRO A 74 -11.12 -2.79 -5.02
CA PRO A 74 -11.77 -3.45 -3.90
C PRO A 74 -11.58 -4.97 -3.99
N ARG A 75 -11.43 -5.64 -2.85
CA ARG A 75 -11.53 -7.11 -2.81
C ARG A 75 -12.99 -7.50 -3.05
N GLU A 76 -13.23 -8.33 -4.05
CA GLU A 76 -14.54 -8.95 -4.20
C GLU A 76 -14.69 -10.03 -3.12
N ALA A 77 -15.65 -9.85 -2.23
CA ALA A 77 -15.87 -10.70 -1.03
C ALA A 77 -16.23 -12.17 -1.34
N SER A 78 -16.26 -12.60 -2.59
CA SER A 78 -16.75 -13.91 -3.00
C SER A 78 -16.05 -14.52 -4.23
N ALA A 79 -14.81 -14.14 -4.52
CA ALA A 79 -14.08 -14.85 -5.57
C ALA A 79 -13.52 -16.16 -5.02
N PRO A 80 -13.94 -17.34 -5.54
CA PRO A 80 -13.26 -18.59 -5.23
C PRO A 80 -11.80 -18.50 -5.69
N THR A 81 -10.93 -19.21 -5.00
CA THR A 81 -9.44 -19.24 -5.11
C THR A 81 -8.88 -19.64 -6.50
N PHE A 82 -9.66 -19.51 -7.54
CA PHE A 82 -9.17 -19.57 -8.91
C PHE A 82 -8.67 -18.19 -9.30
N VAL A 83 -7.41 -18.10 -9.69
CA VAL A 83 -6.77 -16.92 -10.28
C VAL A 83 -7.74 -16.31 -11.30
N GLN A 84 -8.49 -15.29 -10.88
CA GLN A 84 -9.30 -14.52 -11.80
C GLN A 84 -8.34 -13.69 -12.65
N LEU A 85 -8.07 -14.19 -13.85
CA LEU A 85 -7.47 -13.43 -14.94
C LEU A 85 -8.41 -12.35 -15.48
N GLN A 86 -9.43 -11.97 -14.69
CA GLN A 86 -10.24 -10.80 -15.00
C GLN A 86 -9.36 -9.58 -14.80
N ALA A 87 -8.99 -8.98 -15.91
CA ALA A 87 -8.28 -7.72 -15.94
C ALA A 87 -9.12 -6.66 -15.22
N SER A 88 -8.84 -6.46 -13.93
CA SER A 88 -9.47 -5.39 -13.15
C SER A 88 -9.32 -4.09 -13.93
N VAL A 89 -10.44 -3.44 -14.23
CA VAL A 89 -10.44 -2.19 -14.98
C VAL A 89 -10.02 -1.07 -14.04
N PHE A 90 -8.84 -0.52 -14.27
CA PHE A 90 -8.35 0.61 -13.50
C PHE A 90 -8.56 1.91 -14.25
N ARG A 91 -9.04 2.94 -13.55
CA ARG A 91 -9.19 4.28 -14.10
C ARG A 91 -7.86 5.01 -14.08
N CYS A 92 -7.53 5.66 -15.20
CA CYS A 92 -6.38 6.55 -15.27
C CYS A 92 -6.53 7.71 -14.26
N PRO A 93 -5.54 7.95 -13.38
CA PRO A 93 -5.62 9.04 -12.41
C PRO A 93 -5.62 10.43 -13.06
N TYR A 94 -5.10 10.56 -14.28
CA TYR A 94 -4.99 11.84 -14.99
C TYR A 94 -6.25 12.24 -15.77
N CYS A 95 -6.89 11.28 -16.47
CA CYS A 95 -8.03 11.60 -17.35
C CYS A 95 -9.29 10.80 -17.03
N GLY A 96 -9.28 9.91 -16.03
CA GLY A 96 -10.44 9.11 -15.64
C GLY A 96 -10.81 7.97 -16.61
N SER A 97 -10.12 7.83 -17.74
CA SER A 97 -10.42 6.80 -18.75
C SER A 97 -10.20 5.40 -18.20
N THR A 98 -11.05 4.47 -18.62
CA THR A 98 -10.90 3.03 -18.36
C THR A 98 -10.10 2.29 -19.44
N LYS A 99 -9.73 2.97 -20.53
CA LYS A 99 -8.89 2.41 -21.59
C LYS A 99 -7.43 2.38 -21.10
N THR A 100 -7.16 1.46 -20.21
CA THR A 100 -5.83 1.29 -19.60
C THR A 100 -5.37 -0.15 -19.74
N ARG A 101 -4.08 -0.36 -19.94
CA ARG A 101 -3.46 -1.68 -19.99
C ARG A 101 -2.35 -1.82 -18.96
N LEU A 102 -2.07 -3.04 -18.57
CA LEU A 102 -0.92 -3.36 -17.73
C LEU A 102 0.33 -3.40 -18.61
N GLU A 103 1.35 -2.62 -18.27
CA GLU A 103 2.65 -2.65 -18.91
C GLU A 103 3.60 -3.61 -18.19
N ASN A 104 3.64 -3.49 -16.87
CA ASN A 104 4.48 -4.36 -16.05
C ASN A 104 3.81 -4.58 -14.69
N ILE A 105 3.78 -5.84 -14.26
CA ILE A 105 3.29 -6.21 -12.92
C ILE A 105 4.18 -5.67 -11.81
N PHE A 106 5.45 -5.40 -12.09
CA PHE A 106 6.38 -4.77 -11.17
C PHE A 106 6.59 -3.31 -11.58
N GLY A 107 6.19 -2.39 -10.71
CA GLY A 107 6.51 -0.97 -10.82
C GLY A 107 7.86 -0.64 -10.17
N PRO A 108 8.14 0.64 -9.90
CA PRO A 108 9.34 1.08 -9.18
C PRO A 108 9.47 0.46 -7.78
N THR A 109 8.36 0.00 -7.20
CA THR A 109 8.32 -0.75 -5.93
C THR A 109 7.47 -2.02 -6.07
N PRO A 110 7.75 -3.09 -5.31
CA PRO A 110 7.03 -4.36 -5.41
C PRO A 110 5.52 -4.27 -5.15
N CYS A 111 5.07 -3.29 -4.36
CA CYS A 111 3.66 -3.06 -4.03
C CYS A 111 2.89 -2.30 -5.14
N ARG A 112 3.56 -1.90 -6.23
CA ARG A 112 2.97 -1.17 -7.35
C ARG A 112 3.18 -1.90 -8.67
N SER A 113 2.29 -1.66 -9.62
CA SER A 113 2.42 -2.08 -11.03
C SER A 113 2.45 -0.86 -11.92
N LEU A 114 3.02 -1.00 -13.11
CA LEU A 114 3.05 0.04 -14.13
C LEU A 114 1.94 -0.20 -15.14
N ARG A 115 1.15 0.83 -15.41
CA ARG A 115 0.06 0.84 -16.38
C ARG A 115 0.21 1.98 -17.37
N TYR A 116 -0.47 1.84 -18.50
CA TYR A 116 -0.50 2.86 -19.56
C TYR A 116 -1.95 3.20 -19.92
N CYS A 117 -2.25 4.49 -20.03
CA CYS A 117 -3.53 4.98 -20.49
C CYS A 117 -3.49 5.25 -21.99
N GLU A 118 -4.34 4.56 -22.76
CA GLU A 118 -4.42 4.72 -24.20
C GLU A 118 -5.10 6.04 -24.62
N SER A 119 -5.93 6.61 -23.72
CA SER A 119 -6.65 7.85 -24.00
C SER A 119 -5.77 9.09 -23.88
N CYS A 120 -5.09 9.28 -22.76
CA CYS A 120 -4.20 10.44 -22.56
C CYS A 120 -2.73 10.14 -22.83
N ARG A 121 -2.37 8.88 -23.17
CA ARG A 121 -1.02 8.43 -23.50
C ARG A 121 0.00 8.63 -22.38
N GLN A 122 -0.45 8.53 -21.13
CA GLN A 122 0.41 8.66 -19.96
C GLN A 122 0.60 7.32 -19.26
N PRO A 123 1.83 6.97 -18.86
CA PRO A 123 2.05 5.90 -17.90
C PRO A 123 1.63 6.36 -16.52
N PHE A 124 1.20 5.42 -15.69
CA PHE A 124 0.88 5.67 -14.28
C PHE A 124 1.10 4.41 -13.45
N GLU A 125 1.26 4.60 -12.16
CA GLU A 125 1.42 3.49 -11.22
C GLU A 125 0.08 3.15 -10.55
N GLN A 126 -0.12 1.88 -10.28
CA GLN A 126 -1.29 1.36 -9.61
C GLN A 126 -0.86 0.57 -8.38
N PHE A 127 -1.43 0.88 -7.23
CA PHE A 127 -1.24 0.08 -6.03
C PHE A 127 -1.92 -1.28 -6.15
N LYS A 128 -1.19 -2.34 -5.84
CA LYS A 128 -1.73 -3.71 -5.84
C LYS A 128 -2.72 -3.90 -4.70
N THR A 129 -3.73 -4.73 -4.93
CA THR A 129 -4.65 -5.19 -3.87
C THR A 129 -3.93 -6.22 -2.99
N ILE A 130 -4.03 -6.04 -1.69
CA ILE A 130 -3.41 -6.89 -0.66
C ILE A 130 -4.49 -7.29 0.34
#